data_a7dbd55d73ee09e3a7c2f1f134b89e58
#
_entry.id   a7dbd55d73ee09e3a7c2f1f134b89e58
#
_cell.length_a   1.000
_cell.length_b   1.000
_cell.length_c   1.000
_cell.angle_alpha   90.00
_cell.angle_beta   90.00
_cell.angle_gamma   90.00
#
_symmetry.space_group_name_H-M   'P 1'
#
loop_
_entity.id
_entity.type
_entity.pdbx_description
1 polymer ?
#
loop_
_entity_poly.entity_id
_entity_poly.type
_entity_poly.pdbx_seq_one_letter_code
_entity_poly.pdbx_strand_id
1 'polypeptide(L)'
;HCFNGLCRYNNSGEFNVPFGTYARVYFPEEEIRQFAEKATNAIIACLEWQDTLSLVDFGDGVYCDPPYMGDEGSFTKYHHTDFTHAHQIELAQALKALNQSQGNPITVSNSIHAKELYADLGFIIHEIDAPRSISANGNRQSAKEIIAVLPEVC
;
A
#
# COMPACT_ATOMS: atom_id res chain seq x y z
N HIS A 1 -18.77 -6.50 6.89
CA HIS A 1 -20.18 -6.05 6.76
C HIS A 1 -20.41 -4.68 7.41
N CYS A 2 -19.35 -3.88 7.53
CA CYS A 2 -19.41 -2.54 8.05
C CYS A 2 -20.11 -1.60 7.06
N PHE A 3 -20.70 -0.52 7.58
CA PHE A 3 -21.29 0.53 6.74
C PHE A 3 -20.27 1.06 5.73
N ASN A 4 -20.60 1.02 4.45
CA ASN A 4 -19.76 1.40 3.30
C ASN A 4 -18.36 0.73 3.24
N GLY A 5 -18.16 -0.40 3.92
CA GLY A 5 -16.87 -1.10 3.97
C GLY A 5 -15.82 -0.41 4.86
N LEU A 6 -16.22 0.58 5.66
CA LEU A 6 -15.29 1.33 6.52
C LEU A 6 -14.71 0.47 7.64
N CYS A 7 -13.45 0.72 7.99
CA CYS A 7 -12.81 0.23 9.20
C CYS A 7 -12.35 1.44 10.02
N ARG A 8 -12.85 1.58 11.23
CA ARG A 8 -12.52 2.71 12.10
C ARG A 8 -12.57 2.29 13.57
N TYR A 9 -11.61 2.79 14.33
CA TYR A 9 -11.54 2.64 15.77
C TYR A 9 -11.65 4.02 16.45
N ASN A 10 -12.22 4.07 17.65
CA ASN A 10 -12.23 5.28 18.46
C ASN A 10 -10.88 5.47 19.20
N ASN A 11 -10.74 6.56 19.96
CA ASN A 11 -9.51 6.85 20.69
C ASN A 11 -9.21 5.84 21.81
N SER A 12 -10.18 5.02 22.20
CA SER A 12 -10.03 3.93 23.17
C SER A 12 -9.63 2.60 22.50
N GLY A 13 -9.42 2.57 21.17
CA GLY A 13 -9.11 1.35 20.42
C GLY A 13 -10.32 0.45 20.15
N GLU A 14 -11.54 0.91 20.39
CA GLU A 14 -12.75 0.13 20.16
C GLU A 14 -13.28 0.35 18.73
N PHE A 15 -13.65 -0.74 18.07
CA PHE A 15 -14.26 -0.70 16.74
C PHE A 15 -15.63 -0.01 16.80
N ASN A 16 -15.83 1.07 16.06
CA ASN A 16 -17.01 1.92 16.17
C ASN A 16 -17.71 2.23 14.83
N VAL A 17 -17.61 1.33 13.87
CA VAL A 17 -18.38 1.45 12.63
C VAL A 17 -19.68 0.65 12.75
N PRO A 18 -20.84 1.24 12.43
CA PRO A 18 -22.11 0.52 12.46
C PRO A 18 -22.14 -0.59 11.38
N PHE A 19 -22.99 -1.56 11.60
CA PHE A 19 -23.31 -2.56 10.59
C PHE A 19 -23.90 -1.89 9.34
N GLY A 20 -23.53 -2.39 8.16
CA GLY A 20 -24.03 -1.87 6.89
C GLY A 20 -25.48 -2.29 6.59
N THR A 21 -26.02 -1.79 5.51
CA THR A 21 -27.41 -2.05 5.06
C THR A 21 -27.55 -3.35 4.27
N TYR A 22 -26.83 -4.40 4.67
CA TYR A 22 -26.84 -5.69 4.00
C TYR A 22 -28.04 -6.55 4.44
N ALA A 23 -28.80 -7.04 3.47
CA ALA A 23 -29.93 -7.95 3.74
C ALA A 23 -29.48 -9.34 4.19
N ARG A 24 -28.25 -9.74 3.85
CA ARG A 24 -27.64 -11.01 4.28
C ARG A 24 -26.19 -10.82 4.64
N VAL A 25 -25.75 -11.48 5.69
CA VAL A 25 -24.33 -11.57 6.05
C VAL A 25 -23.69 -12.67 5.20
N TYR A 26 -22.71 -12.31 4.40
CA TYR A 26 -21.84 -13.28 3.73
C TYR A 26 -20.61 -13.53 4.60
N PHE A 27 -20.36 -14.76 4.95
CA PHE A 27 -19.12 -15.17 5.63
C PHE A 27 -18.25 -15.93 4.62
N PRO A 28 -17.09 -15.38 4.22
CA PRO A 28 -16.23 -15.94 3.17
C PRO A 28 -15.38 -17.10 3.71
N GLU A 29 -16.01 -18.18 4.17
CA GLU A 29 -15.31 -19.28 4.84
C GLU A 29 -14.34 -19.98 3.89
N GLU A 30 -14.75 -20.22 2.67
CA GLU A 30 -13.93 -20.92 1.68
C GLU A 30 -12.71 -20.08 1.29
N GLU A 31 -12.89 -18.78 1.06
CA GLU A 31 -11.81 -17.85 0.75
C GLU A 31 -10.82 -17.74 1.91
N ILE A 32 -11.31 -17.76 3.16
CA ILE A 32 -10.46 -17.75 4.37
C ILE A 32 -9.63 -19.03 4.43
N ARG A 33 -10.22 -20.19 4.15
CA ARG A 33 -9.50 -21.48 4.14
C ARG A 33 -8.43 -21.52 3.05
N GLN A 34 -8.76 -21.07 1.84
CA GLN A 34 -7.80 -20.96 0.73
C GLN A 34 -6.68 -19.99 1.02
N PHE A 35 -6.98 -18.84 1.66
CA PHE A 35 -5.96 -17.92 2.12
C PHE A 35 -5.05 -18.56 3.17
N ALA A 36 -5.63 -19.25 4.18
CA ALA A 36 -4.86 -19.89 5.23
C ALA A 36 -3.91 -20.96 4.66
N GLU A 37 -4.36 -21.75 3.69
CA GLU A 37 -3.52 -22.74 3.01
C GLU A 37 -2.36 -22.08 2.25
N LYS A 38 -2.63 -21.01 1.47
CA LYS A 38 -1.58 -20.27 0.74
C LYS A 38 -0.60 -19.58 1.67
N ALA A 39 -1.09 -19.03 2.79
CA ALA A 39 -0.29 -18.31 3.77
C ALA A 39 0.76 -19.18 4.47
N THR A 40 0.64 -20.52 4.43
CA THR A 40 1.66 -21.43 4.94
C THR A 40 3.00 -21.32 4.20
N ASN A 41 2.99 -20.78 2.98
CA ASN A 41 4.18 -20.56 2.16
C ASN A 41 4.71 -19.12 2.24
N ALA A 42 4.18 -18.32 3.16
CA ALA A 42 4.57 -16.92 3.34
C ALA A 42 5.08 -16.65 4.74
N ILE A 43 6.03 -15.74 4.87
CA ILE A 43 6.44 -15.16 6.15
C ILE A 43 5.71 -13.83 6.33
N ILE A 44 4.86 -13.76 7.36
CA ILE A 44 4.13 -12.54 7.69
C ILE A 44 4.79 -11.92 8.92
N ALA A 45 5.31 -10.70 8.78
CA ALA A 45 6.02 -9.99 9.82
C ALA A 45 5.47 -8.57 10.00
N CYS A 46 5.60 -8.02 11.20
CA CYS A 46 5.34 -6.62 11.49
C CYS A 46 6.68 -5.94 11.77
N LEU A 47 7.22 -5.25 10.77
CA LEU A 47 8.54 -4.63 10.79
C LEU A 47 8.46 -3.19 10.27
N GLU A 48 9.44 -2.36 10.65
CA GLU A 48 9.67 -1.11 9.96
C GLU A 48 10.14 -1.38 8.51
N TRP A 49 9.84 -0.48 7.58
CA TRP A 49 10.17 -0.70 6.17
C TRP A 49 11.69 -0.83 5.93
N GLN A 50 12.52 -0.14 6.73
CA GLN A 50 13.98 -0.27 6.66
C GLN A 50 14.43 -1.68 6.98
N ASP A 51 13.87 -2.27 8.06
CA ASP A 51 14.16 -3.65 8.46
C ASP A 51 13.68 -4.64 7.39
N THR A 52 12.52 -4.37 6.80
CA THR A 52 11.99 -5.20 5.70
C THR A 52 12.91 -5.17 4.49
N LEU A 53 13.40 -4.00 4.07
CA LEU A 53 14.31 -3.88 2.92
C LEU A 53 15.67 -4.55 3.20
N SER A 54 16.11 -4.62 4.47
CA SER A 54 17.34 -5.31 4.86
C SER A 54 17.28 -6.84 4.70
N LEU A 55 16.08 -7.40 4.57
CA LEU A 55 15.84 -8.83 4.35
C LEU A 55 15.83 -9.23 2.87
N VAL A 56 15.90 -8.27 1.96
CA VAL A 56 15.82 -8.53 0.51
C VAL A 56 17.16 -9.11 0.04
N ASP A 57 17.10 -10.30 -0.55
CA ASP A 57 18.24 -10.99 -1.15
C ASP A 57 18.29 -10.76 -2.68
N PHE A 58 19.46 -11.07 -3.26
CA PHE A 58 19.63 -11.06 -4.70
C PHE A 58 18.63 -11.99 -5.40
N GLY A 59 17.96 -11.48 -6.43
CA GLY A 59 16.94 -12.21 -7.19
C GLY A 59 15.53 -12.10 -6.65
N ASP A 60 15.34 -11.43 -5.50
CA ASP A 60 14.01 -11.14 -5.00
C ASP A 60 13.31 -10.03 -5.81
N GLY A 61 11.99 -10.10 -5.94
CA GLY A 61 11.17 -9.01 -6.42
C GLY A 61 10.56 -8.22 -5.25
N VAL A 62 10.62 -6.89 -5.30
CA VAL A 62 10.05 -6.01 -4.27
C VAL A 62 8.77 -5.36 -4.77
N TYR A 63 7.66 -5.55 -4.03
CA TYR A 63 6.44 -4.75 -4.19
C TYR A 63 6.24 -3.89 -2.95
N CYS A 64 6.10 -2.59 -3.15
CA CYS A 64 5.95 -1.61 -2.08
C CYS A 64 4.63 -0.86 -2.23
N ASP A 65 3.81 -0.86 -1.18
CA ASP A 65 2.52 -0.15 -1.10
C ASP A 65 2.51 0.77 0.13
N PRO A 66 3.25 1.89 0.10
CA PRO A 66 3.36 2.80 1.22
C PRO A 66 2.08 3.62 1.41
N PRO A 67 1.90 4.32 2.55
CA PRO A 67 0.86 5.32 2.67
C PRO A 67 0.93 6.32 1.52
N TYR A 68 -0.19 6.49 0.80
CA TYR A 68 -0.22 7.30 -0.42
C TYR A 68 -0.02 8.79 -0.13
N MET A 69 0.76 9.44 -0.99
CA MET A 69 0.87 10.90 -0.96
C MET A 69 -0.49 11.53 -1.25
N GLY A 70 -0.92 12.42 -0.36
CA GLY A 70 -2.12 13.23 -0.56
C GLY A 70 -1.79 14.60 -1.14
N ASP A 71 -2.84 15.41 -1.38
CA ASP A 71 -2.72 16.85 -1.60
C ASP A 71 -1.99 17.49 -0.40
N GLU A 72 -1.35 18.63 -0.61
CA GLU A 72 -0.57 19.33 0.41
C GLU A 72 -1.31 19.38 1.77
N GLY A 73 -0.76 18.64 2.76
CA GLY A 73 -1.26 18.59 4.13
C GLY A 73 -2.21 17.43 4.48
N SER A 74 -2.56 16.53 3.56
CA SER A 74 -3.42 15.38 3.85
C SER A 74 -2.66 14.06 3.74
N PHE A 75 -2.24 13.53 4.90
CA PHE A 75 -1.77 12.15 4.99
C PHE A 75 -2.82 11.27 5.63
N THR A 76 -3.02 10.07 5.08
CA THR A 76 -3.88 9.07 5.68
C THR A 76 -3.17 8.49 6.91
N LYS A 77 -3.73 8.73 8.11
CA LYS A 77 -3.20 8.19 9.36
C LYS A 77 -3.49 6.70 9.48
N TYR A 78 -2.49 5.86 9.21
CA TYR A 78 -2.58 4.40 9.41
C TYR A 78 -1.82 3.94 10.66
N HIS A 79 -0.93 4.78 11.22
CA HIS A 79 -0.05 4.42 12.33
C HIS A 79 0.06 5.53 13.36
N HIS A 80 0.62 5.24 14.56
CA HIS A 80 0.92 6.21 15.61
C HIS A 80 1.83 7.36 15.15
N THR A 81 2.80 7.08 14.28
CA THR A 81 3.69 8.06 13.65
C THR A 81 3.18 8.34 12.24
N ASP A 82 2.99 9.60 11.91
CA ASP A 82 2.58 10.02 10.58
C ASP A 82 3.69 9.65 9.58
N PHE A 83 3.34 8.95 8.50
CA PHE A 83 4.24 8.73 7.37
C PHE A 83 4.31 10.03 6.57
N THR A 84 5.39 10.77 6.72
CA THR A 84 5.55 12.12 6.20
C THR A 84 6.07 12.13 4.76
N HIS A 85 6.04 13.29 4.10
CA HIS A 85 6.67 13.48 2.80
C HIS A 85 8.19 13.16 2.82
N ALA A 86 8.88 13.47 3.92
CA ALA A 86 10.29 13.11 4.09
C ALA A 86 10.48 11.58 4.09
N HIS A 87 9.64 10.84 4.81
CA HIS A 87 9.67 9.38 4.81
C HIS A 87 9.39 8.78 3.42
N GLN A 88 8.51 9.43 2.64
CA GLN A 88 8.25 9.01 1.26
C GLN A 88 9.50 9.16 0.37
N ILE A 89 10.22 10.27 0.51
CA ILE A 89 11.47 10.51 -0.21
C ILE A 89 12.54 9.50 0.21
N GLU A 90 12.72 9.29 1.51
CA GLU A 90 13.69 8.32 2.06
C GLU A 90 13.43 6.90 1.54
N LEU A 91 12.15 6.47 1.56
CA LEU A 91 11.75 5.16 1.04
C LEU A 91 12.05 5.05 -0.46
N ALA A 92 11.66 6.04 -1.27
CA ALA A 92 11.90 6.03 -2.71
C ALA A 92 13.40 5.97 -3.05
N GLN A 93 14.24 6.71 -2.30
CA GLN A 93 15.69 6.67 -2.44
C GLN A 93 16.29 5.32 -2.02
N ALA A 94 15.80 4.72 -0.93
CA ALA A 94 16.25 3.42 -0.47
C ALA A 94 15.91 2.31 -1.48
N LEU A 95 14.71 2.34 -2.06
CA LEU A 95 14.30 1.42 -3.12
C LEU A 95 15.20 1.56 -4.36
N LYS A 96 15.51 2.81 -4.77
CA LYS A 96 16.44 3.07 -5.87
C LYS A 96 17.83 2.52 -5.58
N ALA A 97 18.34 2.75 -4.37
CA ALA A 97 19.66 2.26 -3.96
C ALA A 97 19.72 0.72 -3.95
N LEU A 98 18.65 0.06 -3.49
CA LEU A 98 18.53 -1.40 -3.50
C LEU A 98 18.59 -1.95 -4.94
N ASN A 99 17.80 -1.39 -5.86
CA ASN A 99 17.85 -1.78 -7.27
C ASN A 99 19.25 -1.57 -7.88
N GLN A 100 19.92 -0.47 -7.59
CA GLN A 100 21.26 -0.19 -8.10
C GLN A 100 22.34 -1.13 -7.54
N SER A 101 22.21 -1.53 -6.27
CA SER A 101 23.23 -2.35 -5.61
C SER A 101 23.09 -3.84 -5.85
N GLN A 102 21.85 -4.33 -5.97
CA GLN A 102 21.54 -5.75 -6.07
C GLN A 102 20.83 -6.16 -7.37
N GLY A 103 20.39 -5.20 -8.17
CA GLY A 103 19.66 -5.47 -9.42
C GLY A 103 18.18 -5.84 -9.22
N ASN A 104 17.66 -5.94 -8.00
CA ASN A 104 16.30 -6.39 -7.71
C ASN A 104 15.23 -5.56 -8.46
N PRO A 105 14.27 -6.19 -9.16
CA PRO A 105 13.13 -5.47 -9.73
C PRO A 105 12.23 -4.93 -8.65
N ILE A 106 11.81 -3.67 -8.78
CA ILE A 106 11.00 -2.98 -7.78
C ILE A 106 9.74 -2.42 -8.42
N THR A 107 8.62 -2.63 -7.78
CA THR A 107 7.32 -2.06 -8.14
C THR A 107 6.73 -1.32 -6.94
N VAL A 108 6.27 -0.11 -7.16
CA VAL A 108 5.63 0.73 -6.14
C VAL A 108 4.26 1.17 -6.63
N SER A 109 3.22 1.01 -5.80
CA SER A 109 1.93 1.65 -5.99
C SER A 109 1.86 2.95 -5.18
N ASN A 110 1.26 4.00 -5.76
CA ASN A 110 1.05 5.26 -5.05
C ASN A 110 -0.02 6.12 -5.74
N SER A 111 -0.38 7.25 -5.12
CA SER A 111 -1.23 8.24 -5.75
C SER A 111 -0.50 8.95 -6.89
N ILE A 112 -1.26 9.65 -7.74
CA ILE A 112 -0.71 10.47 -8.82
C ILE A 112 0.24 11.58 -8.32
N HIS A 113 0.09 12.03 -7.06
CA HIS A 113 0.92 13.06 -6.46
C HIS A 113 2.38 12.63 -6.25
N ALA A 114 2.65 11.32 -6.18
CA ALA A 114 4.00 10.77 -6.08
C ALA A 114 4.71 10.64 -7.43
N LYS A 115 4.04 10.94 -8.55
CA LYS A 115 4.57 10.72 -9.90
C LYS A 115 5.93 11.35 -10.13
N GLU A 116 6.07 12.64 -9.81
CA GLU A 116 7.32 13.38 -10.06
C GLU A 116 8.47 12.82 -9.22
N LEU A 117 8.22 12.53 -7.93
CA LEU A 117 9.22 11.94 -7.04
C LEU A 117 9.84 10.66 -7.62
N TYR A 118 8.98 9.72 -8.05
CA TYR A 118 9.47 8.45 -8.59
C TYR A 118 10.07 8.60 -9.99
N ALA A 119 9.52 9.47 -10.84
CA ALA A 119 10.06 9.74 -12.18
C ALA A 119 11.47 10.35 -12.11
N ASP A 120 11.72 11.31 -11.21
CA ASP A 120 13.01 11.94 -11.02
C ASP A 120 14.09 10.95 -10.52
N LEU A 121 13.66 9.92 -9.80
CA LEU A 121 14.53 8.81 -9.39
C LEU A 121 14.74 7.76 -10.50
N GLY A 122 14.11 7.93 -11.67
CA GLY A 122 14.30 7.07 -12.83
C GLY A 122 13.38 5.84 -12.85
N PHE A 123 12.28 5.83 -12.07
CA PHE A 123 11.26 4.82 -12.19
C PHE A 123 10.46 5.02 -13.49
N ILE A 124 10.09 3.93 -14.13
CA ILE A 124 9.13 3.91 -15.23
C ILE A 124 7.74 4.07 -14.63
N ILE A 125 7.00 5.10 -15.04
CA ILE A 125 5.69 5.43 -14.47
C ILE A 125 4.57 4.93 -15.38
N HIS A 126 3.65 4.15 -14.80
CA HIS A 126 2.38 3.77 -15.41
C HIS A 126 1.24 4.43 -14.64
N GLU A 127 0.47 5.28 -15.31
CA GLU A 127 -0.75 5.87 -14.73
C GLU A 127 -1.92 4.92 -14.89
N ILE A 128 -2.69 4.73 -13.84
CA ILE A 128 -3.88 3.89 -13.82
C ILE A 128 -5.09 4.61 -13.25
N ASP A 129 -6.28 4.22 -13.69
CA ASP A 129 -7.55 4.62 -13.11
C ASP A 129 -8.00 3.52 -12.13
N ALA A 130 -7.79 3.74 -10.83
CA ALA A 130 -8.15 2.80 -9.79
C ALA A 130 -9.61 2.99 -9.34
N PRO A 131 -10.50 2.00 -9.50
CA PRO A 131 -11.87 2.10 -9.03
C PRO A 131 -11.91 2.09 -7.50
N ARG A 132 -12.61 3.06 -6.89
CA ARG A 132 -12.80 3.09 -5.44
C ARG A 132 -14.01 2.27 -5.03
N SER A 133 -13.80 1.16 -4.35
CA SER A 133 -14.85 0.32 -3.78
C SER A 133 -15.35 0.82 -2.41
N ILE A 134 -14.52 1.60 -1.68
CA ILE A 134 -14.78 2.11 -0.34
C ILE A 134 -14.78 3.64 -0.37
N SER A 135 -15.83 4.26 0.20
CA SER A 135 -15.92 5.71 0.32
C SER A 135 -16.84 6.10 1.48
N ALA A 136 -16.37 6.99 2.35
CA ALA A 136 -17.13 7.46 3.51
C ALA A 136 -18.41 8.22 3.11
N ASN A 137 -18.38 8.94 1.98
CA ASN A 137 -19.51 9.74 1.47
C ASN A 137 -20.29 9.07 0.33
N GLY A 138 -19.97 7.80 0.02
CA GLY A 138 -20.61 7.04 -1.07
C GLY A 138 -20.18 7.45 -2.48
N ASN A 139 -19.31 8.45 -2.64
CA ASN A 139 -18.75 8.84 -3.93
C ASN A 139 -17.63 7.86 -4.32
N ARG A 140 -17.86 7.05 -5.36
CA ARG A 140 -16.97 5.99 -5.83
C ARG A 140 -16.31 6.32 -7.17
N GLN A 141 -15.99 7.59 -7.39
CA GLN A 141 -15.23 7.98 -8.58
C GLN A 141 -13.84 7.32 -8.55
N SER A 142 -13.35 6.94 -9.73
CA SER A 142 -11.99 6.42 -9.87
C SER A 142 -10.97 7.46 -9.42
N ALA A 143 -9.90 7.00 -8.80
CA ALA A 143 -8.75 7.82 -8.46
C ALA A 143 -7.64 7.59 -9.48
N LYS A 144 -6.89 8.65 -9.80
CA LYS A 144 -5.65 8.52 -10.54
C LYS A 144 -4.55 8.02 -9.60
N GLU A 145 -3.95 6.90 -9.96
CA GLU A 145 -2.85 6.30 -9.23
C GLU A 145 -1.69 6.00 -10.19
N ILE A 146 -0.53 5.67 -9.64
CA ILE A 146 0.64 5.25 -10.39
C ILE A 146 1.11 3.86 -9.96
N ILE A 147 1.67 3.15 -10.92
CA ILE A 147 2.59 2.04 -10.69
C ILE A 147 3.95 2.48 -11.19
N ALA A 148 4.90 2.61 -10.27
CA ALA A 148 6.27 3.01 -10.56
C ALA A 148 7.18 1.78 -10.54
N VAL A 149 7.98 1.56 -11.58
CA VAL A 149 8.76 0.32 -11.77
C VAL A 149 10.22 0.64 -12.00
N LEU A 150 11.11 -0.04 -11.27
CA LEU A 150 12.51 -0.23 -11.64
C LEU A 150 12.67 -1.68 -12.12
N PRO A 151 13.04 -1.92 -13.37
CA PRO A 151 13.28 -3.27 -13.86
C PRO A 151 14.51 -3.90 -13.20
N GLU A 152 14.64 -5.20 -13.31
CA GLU A 152 15.86 -5.91 -12.96
C GLU A 152 17.05 -5.34 -13.74
N VAL A 153 18.17 -5.17 -13.04
CA VAL A 153 19.45 -4.73 -13.63
C VAL A 153 20.38 -5.93 -13.69
N CYS A 154 20.72 -6.35 -14.91
CA CYS A 154 21.64 -7.47 -15.17
C CYS A 154 23.10 -7.06 -14.94
#